data_65f7cbf349b8a923201bcb6bc8ce91fc
#
_entry.id   65f7cbf349b8a923201bcb6bc8ce91fc
#
_cell.length_a   1.000
_cell.length_b   1.000
_cell.length_c   1.000
_cell.angle_alpha   90.00
_cell.angle_beta   90.00
_cell.angle_gamma   90.00
#
_symmetry.space_group_name_H-M   'P 1'
#
loop_
_entity.id
_entity.type
_entity.pdbx_description
1 polymer ?
#
loop_
_entity_poly.entity_id
_entity_poly.type
_entity_poly.pdbx_seq_one_letter_code
_entity_poly.pdbx_strand_id
1 'polypeptide(L)'
;MHDKTFIIRVDSSSEIGAGHLARCLALANYLEKLKAKVIFICRNHYGSSHELVLKQKFRLHLLNGKEDQEISLKHKDWLGFSQLQDVSESSIFIDMYPGSHVIVDHYGLDCQWESNINCESMTVIDDLADRHHKFSLSVSYTHLRAQET
;
A
#
# COMPACT_ATOMS: atom_id res chain seq x y z
N MET A 1 17.48 14.16 -1.28
CA MET A 1 16.30 13.38 -0.92
C MET A 1 15.16 14.23 -0.37
N HIS A 2 15.44 15.40 0.17
CA HIS A 2 14.35 16.34 0.49
C HIS A 2 13.60 16.65 -0.80
N ASP A 3 12.33 16.89 -0.72
CA ASP A 3 11.38 17.07 -1.79
C ASP A 3 10.92 15.78 -2.46
N LYS A 4 11.45 14.62 -2.06
CA LYS A 4 10.91 13.34 -2.54
C LYS A 4 9.62 13.02 -1.81
N THR A 5 8.60 12.62 -2.58
CA THR A 5 7.31 12.22 -2.04
C THR A 5 7.09 10.73 -2.25
N PHE A 6 6.70 10.05 -1.19
CA PHE A 6 6.35 8.63 -1.21
C PHE A 6 4.87 8.50 -0.88
N ILE A 7 4.17 7.69 -1.67
CA ILE A 7 2.77 7.35 -1.41
C ILE A 7 2.72 5.87 -1.08
N ILE A 8 2.19 5.53 0.09
CA ILE A 8 2.09 4.15 0.54
C ILE A 8 0.63 3.70 0.43
N ARG A 9 0.38 2.70 -0.43
CA ARG A 9 -0.93 2.06 -0.54
C ARG A 9 -0.91 0.79 0.32
N VAL A 10 -1.60 0.81 1.44
CA VAL A 10 -1.64 -0.28 2.41
C VAL A 10 -2.99 -0.30 3.08
N ASP A 11 -3.44 -1.49 3.47
CA ASP A 11 -4.71 -1.66 4.19
C ASP A 11 -4.51 -2.44 5.48
N SER A 12 -5.43 -2.24 6.40
CA SER A 12 -5.61 -3.04 7.60
C SER A 12 -7.09 -3.32 7.80
N SER A 13 -7.42 -4.41 8.44
CA SER A 13 -8.80 -4.78 8.74
C SER A 13 -8.79 -5.90 9.78
N SER A 14 -9.98 -6.32 10.21
CA SER A 14 -10.07 -7.49 11.08
C SER A 14 -9.57 -8.76 10.41
N GLU A 15 -9.64 -8.86 9.08
CA GLU A 15 -9.14 -10.00 8.31
C GLU A 15 -7.64 -9.87 8.00
N ILE A 16 -7.24 -8.70 7.51
CA ILE A 16 -5.86 -8.44 7.12
C ILE A 16 -4.93 -8.37 8.33
N GLY A 17 -5.46 -7.85 9.45
CA GLY A 17 -4.66 -7.52 10.62
C GLY A 17 -3.93 -6.20 10.44
N ALA A 18 -3.09 -5.84 11.39
CA ALA A 18 -2.38 -4.56 11.43
C ALA A 18 -0.89 -4.67 11.07
N GLY A 19 -0.41 -5.87 10.72
CA GLY A 19 1.01 -6.10 10.46
C GLY A 19 1.57 -5.33 9.27
N HIS A 20 0.83 -5.30 8.15
CA HIS A 20 1.23 -4.53 6.97
C HIS A 20 1.32 -3.04 7.30
N LEU A 21 0.30 -2.52 7.95
CA LEU A 21 0.28 -1.11 8.33
C LEU A 21 1.42 -0.77 9.29
N ALA A 22 1.68 -1.63 10.27
CA ALA A 22 2.75 -1.40 11.25
C ALA A 22 4.12 -1.30 10.55
N ARG A 23 4.41 -2.22 9.63
CA ARG A 23 5.69 -2.16 8.92
C ARG A 23 5.79 -0.98 7.97
N CYS A 24 4.68 -0.57 7.38
CA CYS A 24 4.65 0.63 6.55
C CYS A 24 4.84 1.90 7.37
N LEU A 25 4.29 1.96 8.58
CA LEU A 25 4.52 3.08 9.48
C LEU A 25 5.99 3.19 9.91
N ALA A 26 6.62 2.04 10.17
CA ALA A 26 8.05 2.02 10.48
C ALA A 26 8.88 2.56 9.30
N LEU A 27 8.56 2.13 8.09
CA LEU A 27 9.20 2.63 6.88
C LEU A 27 8.97 4.12 6.70
N ALA A 28 7.73 4.59 6.91
CA ALA A 28 7.39 5.99 6.76
C ALA A 28 8.17 6.88 7.75
N ASN A 29 8.31 6.43 8.99
CA ASN A 29 9.10 7.17 9.98
C ASN A 29 10.57 7.26 9.56
N TYR A 30 11.11 6.20 8.98
CA TYR A 30 12.48 6.20 8.47
C TYR A 30 12.63 7.18 7.30
N LEU A 31 11.70 7.15 6.36
CA LEU A 31 11.72 8.05 5.20
C LEU A 31 11.60 9.52 5.63
N GLU A 32 10.77 9.79 6.64
CA GLU A 32 10.63 11.14 7.16
C GLU A 32 11.92 11.65 7.77
N LYS A 33 12.69 10.79 8.43
CA LYS A 33 14.02 11.15 8.95
C LYS A 33 14.97 11.52 7.82
N LEU A 34 14.77 10.97 6.63
CA LEU A 34 15.54 11.30 5.44
C LEU A 34 14.99 12.54 4.71
N LYS A 35 14.07 13.26 5.33
CA LYS A 35 13.45 14.49 4.81
C LYS A 35 12.51 14.24 3.62
N ALA A 36 12.03 13.02 3.47
CA ALA A 36 11.01 12.72 2.49
C ALA A 36 9.61 13.03 3.04
N LYS A 37 8.69 13.33 2.13
CA LYS A 37 7.28 13.49 2.45
C LYS A 37 6.59 12.14 2.26
N VAL A 38 5.79 11.71 3.22
CA VAL A 38 5.10 10.42 3.14
C VAL A 38 3.59 10.63 3.27
N ILE A 39 2.85 9.99 2.37
CA ILE A 39 1.40 10.07 2.29
C ILE A 39 0.87 8.64 2.24
N PHE A 40 -0.18 8.38 3.01
CA PHE A 40 -0.82 7.07 3.04
C PHE A 40 -2.14 7.11 2.28
N ILE A 41 -2.42 6.03 1.56
CA ILE A 41 -3.75 5.74 1.01
C ILE A 41 -4.18 4.40 1.59
N CYS A 42 -5.25 4.41 2.37
CA CYS A 42 -5.83 3.23 3.00
C CYS A 42 -7.31 3.17 2.69
N ARG A 43 -7.86 1.95 2.63
CA ARG A 43 -9.30 1.76 2.50
C ARG A 43 -9.93 1.59 3.87
N ASN A 44 -11.11 2.16 4.05
CA ASN A 44 -11.82 2.11 5.33
C ASN A 44 -12.53 0.78 5.51
N HIS A 45 -11.75 -0.27 5.74
CA HIS A 45 -12.29 -1.60 6.03
C HIS A 45 -12.82 -1.68 7.46
N TYR A 46 -13.70 -2.64 7.70
CA TYR A 46 -14.13 -2.96 9.06
C TYR A 46 -12.92 -3.42 9.89
N GLY A 47 -12.77 -2.85 11.07
CA GLY A 47 -11.62 -3.15 11.93
C GLY A 47 -10.31 -2.55 11.45
N SER A 48 -10.36 -1.57 10.55
CA SER A 48 -9.16 -0.87 10.08
C SER A 48 -8.48 -0.12 11.21
N SER A 49 -7.15 -0.18 11.22
CA SER A 49 -6.31 0.57 12.16
C SER A 49 -5.72 1.83 11.54
N HIS A 50 -6.34 2.37 10.49
CA HIS A 50 -5.84 3.54 9.77
C HIS A 50 -5.66 4.78 10.66
N GLU A 51 -6.34 4.83 11.80
CA GLU A 51 -6.17 5.91 12.76
C GLU A 51 -4.74 6.04 13.27
N LEU A 52 -3.98 4.93 13.26
CA LEU A 52 -2.57 4.96 13.65
C LEU A 52 -1.75 5.86 12.73
N VAL A 53 -2.12 5.97 11.46
CA VAL A 53 -1.48 6.87 10.50
C VAL A 53 -1.63 8.32 10.97
N LEU A 54 -2.85 8.68 11.36
CA LEU A 54 -3.14 10.03 11.84
C LEU A 54 -2.45 10.32 13.17
N LYS A 55 -2.40 9.33 14.06
CA LYS A 55 -1.72 9.49 15.37
C LYS A 55 -0.23 9.77 15.19
N GLN A 56 0.39 9.22 14.16
CA GLN A 56 1.79 9.47 13.85
C GLN A 56 2.00 10.69 12.94
N LYS A 57 0.92 11.44 12.70
CA LYS A 57 0.92 12.74 12.00
C LYS A 57 1.28 12.64 10.52
N PHE A 58 1.04 11.49 9.89
CA PHE A 58 1.13 11.36 8.45
C PHE A 58 -0.18 11.77 7.78
N ARG A 59 -0.09 12.25 6.56
CA ARG A 59 -1.27 12.52 5.76
C ARG A 59 -1.90 11.21 5.32
N LEU A 60 -3.22 11.13 5.44
CA LEU A 60 -4.00 9.95 5.06
C LEU A 60 -5.10 10.36 4.09
N HIS A 61 -5.17 9.64 2.97
CA HIS A 61 -6.32 9.67 2.09
C HIS A 61 -7.05 8.33 2.27
N LEU A 62 -8.30 8.41 2.73
CA LEU A 62 -9.07 7.23 3.07
C LEU A 62 -10.05 6.91 1.96
N LEU A 63 -9.92 5.72 1.37
CA LEU A 63 -10.86 5.22 0.38
C LEU A 63 -12.08 4.62 1.08
N ASN A 64 -13.23 4.68 0.42
CA ASN A 64 -14.47 4.15 1.00
C ASN A 64 -14.41 2.63 1.17
N GLY A 65 -14.95 2.16 2.29
CA GLY A 65 -15.13 0.74 2.54
C GLY A 65 -16.47 0.23 2.03
N LYS A 66 -16.68 -1.08 2.11
CA LYS A 66 -17.97 -1.70 1.80
C LYS A 66 -18.93 -1.51 2.98
N GLU A 67 -20.22 -1.34 2.65
CA GLU A 67 -21.25 -1.27 3.70
C GLU A 67 -21.48 -2.65 4.33
N ASP A 68 -21.47 -3.71 3.51
CA ASP A 68 -21.62 -5.10 3.96
C ASP A 68 -20.26 -5.76 4.02
N GLN A 69 -19.90 -6.27 5.18
CA GLN A 69 -18.61 -6.92 5.41
C GLN A 69 -18.81 -8.44 5.40
N GLU A 70 -18.45 -9.08 4.30
CA GLU A 70 -18.35 -10.52 4.27
C GLU A 70 -16.92 -10.94 4.64
N ILE A 71 -16.83 -11.90 5.55
CA ILE A 71 -15.53 -12.43 5.93
C ILE A 71 -15.02 -13.34 4.82
N SER A 72 -13.84 -13.06 4.30
CA SER A 72 -13.18 -13.88 3.31
C SER A 72 -11.79 -14.30 3.81
N LEU A 73 -11.47 -15.58 3.62
CA LEU A 73 -10.16 -16.12 3.97
C LEU A 73 -9.16 -16.02 2.82
N LYS A 74 -9.59 -15.53 1.65
CA LYS A 74 -8.72 -15.39 0.47
C LYS A 74 -8.04 -14.04 0.47
N HIS A 75 -6.73 -14.01 0.37
CA HIS A 75 -5.95 -12.78 0.35
C HIS A 75 -6.35 -11.82 -0.77
N LYS A 76 -6.73 -12.34 -1.94
CA LYS A 76 -7.17 -11.51 -3.07
C LYS A 76 -8.44 -10.74 -2.77
N ASP A 77 -9.28 -11.25 -1.85
CA ASP A 77 -10.53 -10.61 -1.49
C ASP A 77 -10.34 -9.54 -0.41
N TRP A 78 -9.15 -9.45 0.16
CA TRP A 78 -8.85 -8.47 1.20
C TRP A 78 -8.97 -7.03 0.70
N LEU A 79 -8.84 -6.81 -0.60
CA LEU A 79 -9.04 -5.49 -1.18
C LEU A 79 -10.49 -5.01 -1.02
N GLY A 80 -11.46 -5.93 -1.07
CA GLY A 80 -12.87 -5.64 -0.94
C GLY A 80 -13.54 -5.07 -2.18
N PHE A 81 -12.77 -4.72 -3.20
CA PHE A 81 -13.20 -4.12 -4.45
C PHE A 81 -12.38 -4.70 -5.60
N SER A 82 -12.77 -4.44 -6.83
CA SER A 82 -11.94 -4.82 -7.96
C SER A 82 -10.66 -3.99 -7.96
N GLN A 83 -9.59 -4.54 -8.52
CA GLN A 83 -8.34 -3.80 -8.62
C GLN A 83 -8.50 -2.55 -9.50
N LEU A 84 -9.28 -2.63 -10.58
CA LEU A 84 -9.52 -1.48 -11.45
C LEU A 84 -10.30 -0.38 -10.75
N GLN A 85 -11.24 -0.73 -9.89
CA GLN A 85 -11.96 0.26 -9.09
C GLN A 85 -11.00 0.93 -8.09
N ASP A 86 -10.15 0.15 -7.44
CA ASP A 86 -9.14 0.69 -6.52
C ASP A 86 -8.18 1.61 -7.27
N VAL A 87 -7.77 1.25 -8.50
CA VAL A 87 -6.96 2.14 -9.35
C VAL A 87 -7.64 3.49 -9.53
N SER A 88 -8.92 3.49 -9.91
CA SER A 88 -9.65 4.73 -10.15
C SER A 88 -9.70 5.60 -8.91
N GLU A 89 -9.98 5.00 -7.76
CA GLU A 89 -10.10 5.73 -6.50
C GLU A 89 -8.74 6.20 -5.98
N SER A 90 -7.73 5.33 -6.04
CA SER A 90 -6.37 5.68 -5.61
C SER A 90 -5.74 6.74 -6.50
N SER A 91 -6.00 6.68 -7.81
CA SER A 91 -5.41 7.60 -8.78
C SER A 91 -5.82 9.05 -8.51
N ILE A 92 -7.02 9.28 -7.98
CA ILE A 92 -7.46 10.64 -7.62
C ILE A 92 -6.42 11.27 -6.68
N PHE A 93 -5.92 10.51 -5.72
CA PHE A 93 -4.96 11.02 -4.74
C PHE A 93 -3.53 10.96 -5.26
N ILE A 94 -3.16 9.89 -5.98
CA ILE A 94 -1.80 9.77 -6.52
C ILE A 94 -1.50 10.90 -7.51
N ASP A 95 -2.48 11.27 -8.33
CA ASP A 95 -2.33 12.34 -9.31
C ASP A 95 -2.15 13.73 -8.67
N MET A 96 -2.48 13.88 -7.39
CA MET A 96 -2.22 15.11 -6.65
C MET A 96 -0.73 15.31 -6.32
N TYR A 97 0.07 14.26 -6.47
CA TYR A 97 1.49 14.28 -6.09
C TYR A 97 2.35 13.80 -7.26
N PRO A 98 2.45 14.59 -8.34
CA PRO A 98 3.24 14.18 -9.52
C PRO A 98 4.70 13.97 -9.15
N GLY A 99 5.32 12.98 -9.79
CA GLY A 99 6.70 12.63 -9.51
C GLY A 99 6.91 11.80 -8.24
N SER A 100 5.83 11.33 -7.63
CA SER A 100 5.93 10.52 -6.41
C SER A 100 6.37 9.09 -6.71
N HIS A 101 6.97 8.47 -5.69
CA HIS A 101 7.25 7.04 -5.67
C HIS A 101 6.13 6.34 -4.91
N VAL A 102 5.52 5.32 -5.51
CA VAL A 102 4.42 4.56 -4.88
C VAL A 102 4.98 3.29 -4.26
N ILE A 103 4.64 3.04 -3.01
CA ILE A 103 4.98 1.82 -2.29
C ILE A 103 3.68 1.07 -2.04
N VAL A 104 3.64 -0.20 -2.44
CA VAL A 104 2.45 -1.06 -2.32
C VAL A 104 2.75 -2.20 -1.37
N ASP A 105 1.92 -2.33 -0.35
CA ASP A 105 1.98 -3.45 0.60
C ASP A 105 0.56 -3.99 0.78
N HIS A 106 0.13 -4.85 -0.16
CA HIS A 106 -1.24 -5.36 -0.16
C HIS A 106 -1.33 -6.67 -0.95
N TYR A 107 -1.80 -7.74 -0.29
CA TYR A 107 -1.92 -9.06 -0.92
C TYR A 107 -3.02 -9.13 -1.99
N GLY A 108 -3.94 -8.19 -2.01
CA GLY A 108 -5.00 -8.12 -3.01
C GLY A 108 -4.65 -7.34 -4.26
N LEU A 109 -3.43 -6.80 -4.36
CA LEU A 109 -2.98 -6.02 -5.51
C LEU A 109 -1.84 -6.74 -6.22
N ASP A 110 -1.87 -6.71 -7.54
CA ASP A 110 -0.85 -7.34 -8.36
C ASP A 110 -0.55 -6.47 -9.60
N CYS A 111 -0.02 -7.08 -10.66
CA CYS A 111 0.35 -6.35 -11.87
C CYS A 111 -0.84 -5.61 -12.52
N GLN A 112 -2.07 -6.07 -12.32
CA GLN A 112 -3.25 -5.40 -12.87
C GLN A 112 -3.42 -4.00 -12.27
N TRP A 113 -3.22 -3.88 -10.97
CA TRP A 113 -3.26 -2.59 -10.29
C TRP A 113 -2.03 -1.75 -10.66
N GLU A 114 -0.85 -2.36 -10.54
CA GLU A 114 0.43 -1.68 -10.74
C GLU A 114 0.56 -1.08 -12.13
N SER A 115 0.08 -1.81 -13.16
CA SER A 115 0.18 -1.38 -14.56
C SER A 115 -0.72 -0.19 -14.88
N ASN A 116 -1.71 0.08 -14.07
CA ASN A 116 -2.70 1.12 -14.32
C ASN A 116 -2.50 2.36 -13.43
N ILE A 117 -1.46 2.39 -12.61
CA ILE A 117 -1.11 3.55 -11.79
C ILE A 117 -0.08 4.40 -12.53
N ASN A 118 -0.35 5.70 -12.61
CA ASN A 118 0.58 6.65 -13.20
C ASN A 118 1.49 7.21 -12.10
N CYS A 119 2.70 6.72 -12.02
CA CYS A 119 3.70 7.20 -11.06
C CYS A 119 5.08 7.15 -11.69
N GLU A 120 6.02 7.87 -11.11
CA GLU A 120 7.41 7.89 -11.60
C GLU A 120 8.11 6.56 -11.37
N SER A 121 7.87 5.98 -10.20
CA SER A 121 8.48 4.70 -9.82
C SER A 121 7.61 4.01 -8.77
N MET A 122 7.81 2.70 -8.61
CA MET A 122 7.01 1.91 -7.68
C MET A 122 7.86 0.82 -7.03
N THR A 123 7.59 0.55 -5.76
CA THR A 123 8.14 -0.57 -5.01
C THR A 123 6.99 -1.41 -4.49
N VAL A 124 7.06 -2.72 -4.65
CA VAL A 124 6.05 -3.65 -4.15
C VAL A 124 6.67 -4.48 -3.03
N ILE A 125 6.00 -4.50 -1.89
CA ILE A 125 6.38 -5.36 -0.77
C ILE A 125 5.52 -6.62 -0.85
N ASP A 126 6.15 -7.76 -1.11
CA ASP A 126 5.44 -9.02 -1.30
C ASP A 126 6.23 -10.16 -0.66
N ASP A 127 5.78 -10.61 0.49
CA ASP A 127 6.40 -11.72 1.22
C ASP A 127 5.74 -13.06 0.94
N LEU A 128 4.64 -13.10 0.17
CA LEU A 128 4.00 -14.35 -0.23
C LEU A 128 4.51 -14.85 -1.58
N ALA A 129 4.87 -13.94 -2.48
CA ALA A 129 5.36 -14.24 -3.83
C ALA A 129 4.40 -15.13 -4.64
N ASP A 130 3.10 -14.96 -4.42
CA ASP A 130 2.04 -15.77 -5.05
C ASP A 130 1.33 -15.04 -6.20
N ARG A 131 1.78 -13.85 -6.57
CA ARG A 131 1.16 -13.01 -7.60
C ARG A 131 2.20 -12.47 -8.56
N HIS A 132 1.73 -12.12 -9.75
CA HIS A 132 2.57 -11.46 -10.73
C HIS A 132 2.57 -9.95 -10.52
N HIS A 133 3.75 -9.35 -10.56
CA HIS A 133 3.95 -7.92 -10.42
C HIS A 133 4.63 -7.35 -11.67
N LYS A 134 4.28 -6.11 -12.01
CA LYS A 134 4.91 -5.39 -13.12
C LYS A 134 6.35 -4.99 -12.77
N PHE A 135 6.57 -4.65 -11.51
CA PHE A 135 7.88 -4.19 -11.04
C PHE A 135 8.63 -5.34 -10.41
N SER A 136 9.87 -5.53 -10.83
CA SER A 136 10.69 -6.66 -10.40
C SER A 136 11.27 -6.47 -8.98
N LEU A 137 11.29 -5.24 -8.48
CA LEU A 137 11.81 -4.98 -7.15
C LEU A 137 10.73 -5.28 -6.11
N SER A 138 10.83 -6.45 -5.52
CA SER A 138 9.97 -6.88 -4.45
C SER A 138 10.79 -6.88 -3.16
N VAL A 139 10.37 -6.08 -2.19
CA VAL A 139 11.09 -5.94 -0.93
C VAL A 139 10.36 -6.76 0.12
N SER A 140 10.74 -8.01 0.27
CA SER A 140 10.27 -8.86 1.35
C SER A 140 11.46 -9.62 1.89
N TYR A 141 11.33 -10.08 3.13
CA TYR A 141 12.39 -10.87 3.75
C TYR A 141 12.69 -12.13 2.95
N THR A 142 11.66 -12.80 2.45
CA THR A 142 11.81 -14.03 1.66
C THR A 142 12.52 -13.76 0.34
N HIS A 143 12.14 -12.70 -0.37
CA HIS A 143 12.75 -12.32 -1.65
C HIS A 143 14.22 -11.92 -1.49
N LEU A 144 14.54 -11.17 -0.46
CA LEU A 144 15.93 -10.81 -0.20
C LEU A 144 16.80 -12.04 0.00
N ARG A 145 16.31 -13.04 0.71
CA ARG A 145 17.05 -14.30 0.90
C ARG A 145 17.24 -15.06 -0.40
N ALA A 146 16.25 -15.08 -1.27
CA ALA A 146 16.35 -15.73 -2.57
C ALA A 146 17.35 -15.03 -3.49
N GLN A 147 17.46 -13.72 -3.40
CA GLN A 147 18.40 -12.93 -4.20
C GLN A 147 19.85 -13.08 -3.75
N GLU A 148 20.07 -13.40 -2.51
CA GLU A 148 21.41 -13.60 -1.95
C GLU A 148 22.05 -14.91 -2.41
N THR A 149 21.26 -15.81 -2.94
CA THR A 149 21.75 -17.10 -3.44
C THR A 149 21.92 -17.08 -4.95
#